data_0478a6f26bf78be127390012631b559d
#
_entry.id   0478a6f26bf78be127390012631b559d
#
_cell.length_a   1.000
_cell.length_b   1.000
_cell.length_c   1.000
_cell.angle_alpha   90.00
_cell.angle_beta   90.00
_cell.angle_gamma   90.00
#
_symmetry.space_group_name_H-M   'P 1'
#
loop_
_entity.id
_entity.type
_entity.pdbx_description
1 polymer ?
#
loop_
_entity_poly.entity_id
_entity_poly.type
_entity_poly.pdbx_seq_one_letter_code
_entity_poly.pdbx_strand_id
1 'polypeptide(L)'
;KPVPIEKRATCSSCAMCDKPGDTSAKSPHNHYNPATKCCTFQPSLPNFLVGALLSDARPELAEGQARMRAAIARQHGVSPAGVFGPPLFWLIYQDAKDFFGQAESQLCPFYEDGDCTVWAIREAVCSTYFCKFGRGQEGKDFWAGVRDYLIGLTDGVARQVALDLGMKSDTLVWQNASVTAAELDKKLLPDAEY
;
A
#
# COMPACT_ATOMS: atom_id res chain seq x y z
N LYS A 1 10.16 15.69 23.45
CA LYS A 1 9.05 14.82 23.89
C LYS A 1 9.39 13.37 23.56
N PRO A 2 8.97 12.37 24.36
CA PRO A 2 9.22 10.98 24.04
C PRO A 2 8.43 10.55 22.80
N VAL A 3 9.00 9.62 22.02
CA VAL A 3 8.33 9.05 20.85
C VAL A 3 7.02 8.39 21.29
N PRO A 4 5.88 8.61 20.59
CA PRO A 4 4.63 7.91 20.86
C PRO A 4 4.82 6.41 20.70
N ILE A 5 4.38 5.64 21.68
CA ILE A 5 4.37 4.18 21.62
C ILE A 5 2.95 3.74 21.30
N GLU A 6 2.78 3.12 20.14
CA GLU A 6 1.50 2.63 19.68
C GLU A 6 1.34 1.12 19.95
N LYS A 7 0.10 0.68 20.09
CA LYS A 7 -0.19 -0.75 20.21
C LYS A 7 0.06 -1.43 18.86
N ARG A 8 0.68 -2.60 18.91
CA ARG A 8 0.86 -3.43 17.70
C ARG A 8 -0.49 -3.76 17.07
N ALA A 9 -0.55 -3.71 15.76
CA ALA A 9 -1.71 -4.16 15.02
C ALA A 9 -1.91 -5.67 15.24
N THR A 10 -3.16 -6.05 15.53
CA THR A 10 -3.59 -7.44 15.68
C THR A 10 -4.63 -7.72 14.60
N CYS A 11 -4.18 -7.95 13.36
CA CYS A 11 -5.09 -8.08 12.21
C CYS A 11 -6.04 -9.28 12.36
N SER A 12 -5.62 -10.36 13.00
CA SER A 12 -6.48 -11.48 13.37
C SER A 12 -7.63 -11.09 14.32
N SER A 13 -7.46 -10.02 15.13
CA SER A 13 -8.48 -9.46 16.01
C SER A 13 -8.62 -7.95 15.78
N CYS A 14 -8.96 -7.56 14.55
CA CYS A 14 -9.02 -6.17 14.12
C CYS A 14 -9.90 -5.32 15.05
N ALA A 15 -9.32 -4.24 15.61
CA ALA A 15 -10.02 -3.34 16.51
C ALA A 15 -11.10 -2.47 15.83
N MET A 16 -11.06 -2.41 14.50
CA MET A 16 -11.96 -1.61 13.67
C MET A 16 -13.11 -2.44 13.08
N CYS A 17 -13.07 -3.76 13.18
CA CYS A 17 -14.16 -4.64 12.77
C CYS A 17 -15.10 -4.94 13.94
N ASP A 18 -16.34 -5.32 13.63
CA ASP A 18 -17.30 -5.78 14.65
C ASP A 18 -16.82 -7.06 15.31
N LYS A 19 -17.03 -7.12 16.60
CA LYS A 19 -16.82 -8.34 17.38
C LYS A 19 -18.18 -8.95 17.72
N PRO A 20 -18.28 -10.27 17.82
CA PRO A 20 -19.48 -10.91 18.32
C PRO A 20 -19.89 -10.30 19.68
N GLY A 21 -21.12 -9.81 19.78
CA GLY A 21 -21.63 -9.17 20.99
C GLY A 21 -21.33 -7.66 21.13
N ASP A 22 -20.69 -7.03 20.17
CA ASP A 22 -20.47 -5.57 20.18
C ASP A 22 -21.79 -4.87 19.81
N THR A 23 -22.39 -4.19 20.79
CA THR A 23 -23.64 -3.42 20.62
C THR A 23 -23.40 -1.93 20.38
N SER A 24 -22.12 -1.50 20.35
CA SER A 24 -21.79 -0.09 20.12
C SER A 24 -22.01 0.28 18.66
N ALA A 25 -22.86 1.29 18.42
CA ALA A 25 -23.00 1.87 17.08
C ALA A 25 -21.65 2.51 16.68
N LYS A 26 -20.95 1.87 15.75
CA LYS A 26 -19.72 2.43 15.19
C LYS A 26 -20.07 3.44 14.11
N SER A 27 -19.34 4.55 14.09
CA SER A 27 -19.42 5.49 12.97
C SER A 27 -19.03 4.76 11.68
N PRO A 28 -19.70 5.00 10.55
CA PRO A 28 -19.32 4.44 9.25
C PRO A 28 -17.84 4.64 8.91
N HIS A 29 -17.26 5.77 9.33
CA HIS A 29 -15.83 6.08 9.12
C HIS A 29 -14.86 5.30 10.03
N ASN A 30 -15.36 4.62 11.06
CA ASN A 30 -14.56 3.86 12.03
C ASN A 30 -14.90 2.36 12.03
N HIS A 31 -15.56 1.90 10.98
CA HIS A 31 -15.97 0.52 10.83
C HIS A 31 -15.36 -0.08 9.56
N TYR A 32 -14.59 -1.16 9.71
CA TYR A 32 -14.01 -1.87 8.57
C TYR A 32 -14.79 -3.14 8.26
N ASN A 33 -14.90 -3.44 6.99
CA ASN A 33 -15.38 -4.74 6.54
C ASN A 33 -14.40 -5.82 7.02
N PRO A 34 -14.86 -6.86 7.74
CA PRO A 34 -14.01 -7.95 8.20
C PRO A 34 -13.24 -8.65 7.07
N ALA A 35 -13.80 -8.66 5.85
CA ALA A 35 -13.17 -9.27 4.68
C ALA A 35 -11.97 -8.47 4.13
N THR A 36 -11.94 -7.15 4.37
CA THR A 36 -10.87 -6.27 3.83
C THR A 36 -9.98 -5.68 4.91
N LYS A 37 -10.53 -5.40 6.07
CA LYS A 37 -9.87 -4.64 7.15
C LYS A 37 -9.30 -3.31 6.60
N CYS A 38 -8.10 -2.89 7.02
CA CYS A 38 -7.42 -1.72 6.43
C CYS A 38 -6.69 -2.05 5.12
N CYS A 39 -6.77 -3.28 4.63
CA CYS A 39 -6.09 -3.73 3.41
C CYS A 39 -6.85 -3.34 2.13
N THR A 40 -7.40 -2.13 2.09
CA THR A 40 -7.98 -1.48 0.90
C THR A 40 -7.05 -0.42 0.30
N PHE A 41 -5.78 -0.48 0.67
CA PHE A 41 -4.70 0.35 0.14
C PHE A 41 -3.66 -0.54 -0.54
N GLN A 42 -3.30 -0.23 -1.78
CA GLN A 42 -2.24 -0.94 -2.48
C GLN A 42 -0.89 -0.29 -2.18
N PRO A 43 0.06 -0.99 -1.53
CA PRO A 43 1.36 -0.44 -1.19
C PRO A 43 2.22 -0.16 -2.42
N SER A 44 3.02 0.88 -2.34
CA SER A 44 4.11 1.17 -3.27
C SER A 44 5.39 0.54 -2.76
N LEU A 45 5.80 -0.60 -3.32
CA LEU A 45 6.99 -1.33 -2.88
C LEU A 45 8.21 -0.90 -3.72
N PRO A 46 9.16 -0.13 -3.14
CA PRO A 46 10.39 0.26 -3.81
C PRO A 46 11.20 -0.95 -4.27
N ASN A 47 12.03 -0.80 -5.29
CA ASN A 47 12.83 -1.86 -5.92
C ASN A 47 13.66 -2.67 -4.91
N PHE A 48 14.28 -2.01 -3.92
CA PHE A 48 15.07 -2.70 -2.90
C PHE A 48 14.19 -3.54 -1.95
N LEU A 49 12.95 -3.12 -1.63
CA LEU A 49 12.00 -3.95 -0.87
C LEU A 49 11.47 -5.11 -1.71
N VAL A 50 11.25 -4.89 -3.01
CA VAL A 50 10.91 -5.98 -3.95
C VAL A 50 12.05 -7.00 -3.99
N GLY A 51 13.29 -6.53 -4.12
CA GLY A 51 14.49 -7.39 -4.08
C GLY A 51 14.60 -8.15 -2.76
N ALA A 52 14.43 -7.47 -1.63
CA ALA A 52 14.44 -8.08 -0.30
C ALA A 52 13.37 -9.16 -0.16
N LEU A 53 12.12 -8.88 -0.60
CA LEU A 53 11.05 -9.87 -0.59
C LEU A 53 11.42 -11.11 -1.43
N LEU A 54 11.85 -10.90 -2.67
CA LEU A 54 12.11 -11.99 -3.61
C LEU A 54 13.32 -12.87 -3.26
N SER A 55 14.25 -12.36 -2.47
CA SER A 55 15.45 -13.08 -1.99
C SER A 55 15.32 -13.66 -0.59
N ASP A 56 14.23 -13.38 0.13
CA ASP A 56 14.02 -13.85 1.49
C ASP A 56 13.67 -15.34 1.50
N ALA A 57 14.34 -16.12 2.33
CA ALA A 57 14.13 -17.58 2.41
C ALA A 57 13.03 -18.01 3.40
N ARG A 58 12.39 -17.06 4.07
CA ARG A 58 11.35 -17.36 5.05
C ARG A 58 10.08 -17.91 4.40
N PRO A 59 9.59 -19.09 4.84
CA PRO A 59 8.43 -19.74 4.21
C PRO A 59 7.13 -18.93 4.33
N GLU A 60 6.97 -18.12 5.36
CA GLU A 60 5.81 -17.25 5.53
C GLU A 60 5.70 -16.14 4.48
N LEU A 61 6.76 -15.88 3.72
CA LEU A 61 6.76 -14.91 2.61
C LEU A 61 6.54 -15.56 1.23
N ALA A 62 6.43 -16.87 1.15
CA ALA A 62 6.33 -17.59 -0.13
C ALA A 62 5.15 -17.12 -0.97
N GLU A 63 3.97 -16.93 -0.38
CA GLU A 63 2.79 -16.40 -1.07
C GLU A 63 3.00 -14.97 -1.54
N GLY A 64 3.54 -14.11 -0.69
CA GLY A 64 3.90 -12.73 -1.05
C GLY A 64 4.90 -12.66 -2.21
N GLN A 65 5.88 -13.56 -2.24
CA GLN A 65 6.84 -13.72 -3.35
C GLN A 65 6.15 -14.15 -4.65
N ALA A 66 5.24 -15.14 -4.56
CA ALA A 66 4.49 -15.61 -5.73
C ALA A 66 3.64 -14.48 -6.34
N ARG A 67 2.93 -13.72 -5.51
CA ARG A 67 2.14 -12.56 -5.93
C ARG A 67 3.00 -11.45 -6.52
N MET A 68 4.15 -11.18 -5.92
CA MET A 68 5.11 -10.20 -6.45
C MET A 68 5.63 -10.61 -7.84
N ARG A 69 6.03 -11.88 -8.01
CA ARG A 69 6.46 -12.40 -9.31
C ARG A 69 5.35 -12.30 -10.35
N ALA A 70 4.11 -12.60 -9.98
CA ALA A 70 2.96 -12.46 -10.87
C ALA A 70 2.70 -10.99 -11.26
N ALA A 71 2.83 -10.04 -10.34
CA ALA A 71 2.71 -8.61 -10.64
C ALA A 71 3.79 -8.16 -11.63
N ILE A 72 5.04 -8.57 -11.41
CA ILE A 72 6.16 -8.26 -12.31
C ILE A 72 5.92 -8.86 -13.71
N ALA A 73 5.47 -10.11 -13.78
CA ALA A 73 5.19 -10.78 -15.07
C ALA A 73 4.06 -10.10 -15.86
N ARG A 74 3.07 -9.54 -15.18
CA ARG A 74 1.98 -8.77 -15.83
C ARG A 74 2.41 -7.37 -16.26
N GLN A 75 3.54 -6.87 -15.80
CA GLN A 75 4.03 -5.51 -16.04
C GLN A 75 3.04 -4.38 -15.63
N HIS A 76 2.10 -4.67 -14.71
CA HIS A 76 1.12 -3.72 -14.22
C HIS A 76 1.64 -2.98 -12.99
N GLY A 77 1.83 -1.67 -13.10
CA GLY A 77 2.38 -0.85 -12.02
C GLY A 77 3.85 -1.17 -11.71
N VAL A 78 4.58 -1.77 -12.64
CA VAL A 78 5.99 -2.13 -12.46
C VAL A 78 6.89 -1.11 -13.13
N SER A 79 7.94 -0.71 -12.44
CA SER A 79 8.99 0.17 -12.96
C SER A 79 10.36 -0.19 -12.38
N PRO A 80 11.44 0.37 -12.92
CA PRO A 80 12.78 0.19 -12.34
C PRO A 80 12.92 0.65 -10.88
N ALA A 81 12.04 1.55 -10.42
CA ALA A 81 12.06 2.01 -9.04
C ALA A 81 11.18 1.18 -8.10
N GLY A 82 10.35 0.26 -8.62
CA GLY A 82 9.54 -0.63 -7.78
C GLY A 82 8.26 -1.12 -8.42
N VAL A 83 7.36 -1.63 -7.56
CA VAL A 83 6.01 -2.08 -7.91
C VAL A 83 5.01 -1.20 -7.18
N PHE A 84 4.08 -0.63 -7.92
CA PHE A 84 3.15 0.40 -7.47
C PHE A 84 1.71 0.02 -7.82
N GLY A 85 0.74 0.65 -7.18
CA GLY A 85 -0.65 0.58 -7.63
C GLY A 85 -0.76 1.10 -9.06
N PRO A 86 -1.45 0.37 -9.98
CA PRO A 86 -1.65 0.85 -11.33
C PRO A 86 -2.46 2.16 -11.32
N PRO A 87 -2.34 3.01 -12.37
CA PRO A 87 -3.04 4.31 -12.43
C PRO A 87 -4.54 4.20 -12.19
N LEU A 88 -5.20 3.18 -12.72
CA LEU A 88 -6.62 2.92 -12.49
C LEU A 88 -6.95 2.69 -11.01
N PHE A 89 -6.08 1.98 -10.29
CA PHE A 89 -6.25 1.79 -8.84
C PHE A 89 -6.29 3.14 -8.11
N TRP A 90 -5.35 4.04 -8.42
CA TRP A 90 -5.27 5.34 -7.76
C TRP A 90 -6.47 6.23 -8.08
N LEU A 91 -6.98 6.17 -9.31
CA LEU A 91 -8.18 6.91 -9.71
C LEU A 91 -9.38 6.45 -8.87
N ILE A 92 -9.63 5.13 -8.82
CA ILE A 92 -10.73 4.57 -8.04
C ILE A 92 -10.52 4.80 -6.53
N TYR A 93 -9.28 4.70 -6.05
CA TYR A 93 -8.96 4.92 -4.64
C TYR A 93 -9.26 6.36 -4.19
N GLN A 94 -9.02 7.36 -5.03
CA GLN A 94 -9.36 8.75 -4.73
C GLN A 94 -10.87 8.95 -4.58
N ASP A 95 -11.67 8.33 -5.43
CA ASP A 95 -13.13 8.39 -5.35
C ASP A 95 -13.67 7.58 -4.16
N ALA A 96 -13.04 6.45 -3.85
CA ALA A 96 -13.43 5.53 -2.80
C ALA A 96 -12.78 5.82 -1.42
N LYS A 97 -12.04 6.92 -1.26
CA LYS A 97 -11.30 7.23 -0.02
C LYS A 97 -12.15 7.24 1.25
N ASP A 98 -13.44 7.62 1.13
CA ASP A 98 -14.38 7.63 2.24
C ASP A 98 -14.85 6.21 2.64
N PHE A 99 -14.58 5.22 1.81
CA PHE A 99 -14.84 3.79 2.02
C PHE A 99 -13.58 3.00 2.38
N PHE A 100 -12.54 3.68 2.87
CA PHE A 100 -11.31 3.03 3.33
C PHE A 100 -11.62 1.95 4.37
N GLY A 101 -11.09 0.76 4.16
CA GLY A 101 -11.37 -0.41 5.00
C GLY A 101 -12.71 -1.10 4.72
N GLN A 102 -13.47 -0.69 3.69
CA GLN A 102 -14.80 -1.23 3.37
C GLN A 102 -14.92 -1.73 1.92
N ALA A 103 -14.24 -1.07 0.98
CA ALA A 103 -14.38 -1.35 -0.45
C ALA A 103 -13.61 -2.61 -0.88
N GLU A 104 -14.30 -3.72 -1.10
CA GLU A 104 -13.69 -4.99 -1.55
C GLU A 104 -12.99 -4.85 -2.92
N SER A 105 -13.49 -3.97 -3.79
CA SER A 105 -12.86 -3.66 -5.07
C SER A 105 -11.45 -3.05 -4.95
N GLN A 106 -11.10 -2.56 -3.76
CA GLN A 106 -9.80 -1.99 -3.43
C GLN A 106 -8.90 -2.95 -2.65
N LEU A 107 -9.27 -4.23 -2.55
CA LEU A 107 -8.51 -5.19 -1.76
C LEU A 107 -7.05 -5.24 -2.21
N CYS A 108 -6.15 -5.13 -1.24
CA CYS A 108 -4.72 -5.18 -1.47
C CYS A 108 -4.32 -6.55 -2.08
N PRO A 109 -3.53 -6.58 -3.16
CA PRO A 109 -3.11 -7.82 -3.79
C PRO A 109 -2.25 -8.73 -2.89
N PHE A 110 -1.74 -8.21 -1.78
CA PHE A 110 -0.97 -8.97 -0.78
C PHE A 110 -1.79 -9.41 0.43
N TYR A 111 -3.09 -9.20 0.41
CA TYR A 111 -3.99 -9.69 1.45
C TYR A 111 -4.46 -11.11 1.13
N GLU A 112 -4.40 -12.00 2.11
CA GLU A 112 -4.86 -13.39 2.01
C GLU A 112 -5.42 -13.83 3.36
N ASP A 113 -6.63 -14.38 3.37
CA ASP A 113 -7.27 -15.02 4.54
C ASP A 113 -7.16 -14.25 5.87
N GLY A 114 -7.22 -12.92 5.80
CA GLY A 114 -7.16 -12.07 6.98
C GLY A 114 -5.78 -11.54 7.32
N ASP A 115 -4.72 -11.94 6.60
CA ASP A 115 -3.34 -11.59 6.88
C ASP A 115 -2.63 -10.92 5.69
N CYS A 116 -1.50 -10.31 5.96
CA CYS A 116 -0.64 -9.66 4.97
C CYS A 116 0.50 -10.59 4.59
N THR A 117 0.54 -11.07 3.35
CA THR A 117 1.57 -11.99 2.84
C THR A 117 2.96 -11.36 2.71
N VAL A 118 3.06 -10.04 2.87
CA VAL A 118 4.34 -9.28 2.86
C VAL A 118 4.56 -8.52 4.17
N TRP A 119 4.00 -8.99 5.29
CA TRP A 119 4.02 -8.28 6.57
C TRP A 119 5.39 -7.78 7.00
N ALA A 120 6.42 -8.59 6.84
CA ALA A 120 7.78 -8.26 7.25
C ALA A 120 8.49 -7.24 6.34
N ILE A 121 7.96 -7.01 5.12
CA ILE A 121 8.55 -6.17 4.07
C ILE A 121 7.58 -5.02 3.71
N ARG A 122 6.71 -4.62 4.64
CA ARG A 122 5.76 -3.53 4.40
C ARG A 122 6.47 -2.20 4.17
N GLU A 123 5.95 -1.44 3.22
CA GLU A 123 6.41 -0.09 2.95
C GLU A 123 5.99 0.93 4.04
N ALA A 124 6.38 2.19 3.89
CA ALA A 124 6.21 3.23 4.89
C ALA A 124 4.76 3.45 5.32
N VAL A 125 3.80 3.50 4.38
CA VAL A 125 2.38 3.77 4.71
C VAL A 125 1.81 2.64 5.55
N CYS A 126 2.04 1.38 5.14
CA CYS A 126 1.53 0.21 5.87
C CYS A 126 2.24 0.00 7.22
N SER A 127 3.52 0.36 7.34
CA SER A 127 4.29 0.16 8.57
C SER A 127 4.05 1.24 9.62
N THR A 128 3.63 2.44 9.21
CA THR A 128 3.32 3.57 10.10
C THR A 128 1.82 3.78 10.31
N TYR A 129 0.97 2.92 9.73
CA TYR A 129 -0.47 3.01 9.93
C TYR A 129 -0.89 2.33 11.24
N PHE A 130 -1.59 3.08 12.08
CA PHE A 130 -2.19 2.59 13.32
C PHE A 130 -3.69 2.85 13.31
N CYS A 131 -4.49 1.82 13.59
CA CYS A 131 -5.96 1.93 13.63
C CYS A 131 -6.43 2.89 14.72
N LYS A 132 -5.67 2.99 15.82
CA LYS A 132 -5.91 3.90 16.95
C LYS A 132 -4.57 4.40 17.46
N PHE A 133 -4.47 5.72 17.60
CA PHE A 133 -3.28 6.36 18.13
C PHE A 133 -3.40 6.53 19.64
N GLY A 134 -2.41 6.06 20.38
CA GLY A 134 -2.40 6.09 21.84
C GLY A 134 -2.41 7.51 22.43
N ARG A 135 -1.91 8.49 21.67
CA ARG A 135 -1.90 9.92 22.04
C ARG A 135 -2.87 10.78 21.22
N GLY A 136 -3.90 10.15 20.62
CA GLY A 136 -4.90 10.86 19.83
C GLY A 136 -4.28 11.62 18.64
N GLN A 137 -4.66 12.89 18.44
CA GLN A 137 -4.19 13.69 17.30
C GLN A 137 -2.68 13.90 17.31
N GLU A 138 -2.06 14.14 18.48
CA GLU A 138 -0.59 14.30 18.56
C GLU A 138 0.16 13.06 18.08
N GLY A 139 -0.31 11.86 18.42
CA GLY A 139 0.24 10.60 17.92
C GLY A 139 0.05 10.44 16.43
N LYS A 140 -1.15 10.76 15.93
CA LYS A 140 -1.46 10.72 14.50
C LYS A 140 -0.54 11.63 13.68
N ASP A 141 -0.35 12.88 14.12
CA ASP A 141 0.49 13.86 13.42
C ASP A 141 1.96 13.43 13.43
N PHE A 142 2.44 12.91 14.56
CA PHE A 142 3.80 12.38 14.66
C PHE A 142 4.03 11.25 13.64
N TRP A 143 3.16 10.24 13.62
CA TRP A 143 3.33 9.09 12.72
C TRP A 143 3.08 9.45 11.26
N ALA A 144 2.25 10.44 10.97
CA ALA A 144 2.12 11.01 9.63
C ALA A 144 3.45 11.65 9.17
N GLY A 145 4.10 12.44 10.03
CA GLY A 145 5.43 13.00 9.73
C GLY A 145 6.51 11.94 9.53
N VAL A 146 6.51 10.87 10.34
CA VAL A 146 7.42 9.71 10.15
C VAL A 146 7.16 9.02 8.83
N ARG A 147 5.89 8.78 8.47
CA ARG A 147 5.51 8.21 7.19
C ARG A 147 6.05 9.04 6.02
N ASP A 148 5.80 10.34 6.03
CA ASP A 148 6.17 11.23 4.93
C ASP A 148 7.70 11.31 4.78
N TYR A 149 8.43 11.33 5.90
CA TYR A 149 9.89 11.22 5.90
C TYR A 149 10.38 9.89 5.30
N LEU A 150 9.80 8.76 5.72
CA LEU A 150 10.17 7.44 5.20
C LEU A 150 9.83 7.28 3.71
N ILE A 151 8.71 7.82 3.25
CA ILE A 151 8.36 7.83 1.81
C ILE A 151 9.45 8.58 1.04
N GLY A 152 9.80 9.80 1.43
CA GLY A 152 10.84 10.56 0.75
C GLY A 152 12.21 9.87 0.75
N LEU A 153 12.57 9.24 1.87
CA LEU A 153 13.81 8.48 1.99
C LEU A 153 13.81 7.25 1.07
N THR A 154 12.75 6.46 1.09
CA THR A 154 12.64 5.23 0.29
C THR A 154 12.58 5.53 -1.20
N ASP A 155 11.90 6.61 -1.61
CA ASP A 155 11.89 7.07 -3.00
C ASP A 155 13.30 7.48 -3.46
N GLY A 156 14.02 8.22 -2.63
CA GLY A 156 15.42 8.61 -2.90
C GLY A 156 16.34 7.40 -3.09
N VAL A 157 16.25 6.43 -2.17
CA VAL A 157 17.03 5.17 -2.24
C VAL A 157 16.64 4.37 -3.49
N ALA A 158 15.36 4.23 -3.80
CA ALA A 158 14.91 3.48 -4.97
C ALA A 158 15.42 4.09 -6.29
N ARG A 159 15.43 5.43 -6.37
CA ARG A 159 16.01 6.15 -7.51
C ARG A 159 17.49 5.88 -7.63
N GLN A 160 18.22 6.00 -6.51
CA GLN A 160 19.67 5.78 -6.51
C GLN A 160 20.01 4.36 -6.95
N VAL A 161 19.34 3.35 -6.42
CA VAL A 161 19.51 1.95 -6.83
C VAL A 161 19.26 1.77 -8.33
N ALA A 162 18.21 2.38 -8.87
CA ALA A 162 17.93 2.28 -10.31
C ALA A 162 19.04 2.95 -11.16
N LEU A 163 19.55 4.10 -10.74
CA LEU A 163 20.66 4.80 -11.41
C LEU A 163 21.94 3.97 -11.36
N ASP A 164 22.26 3.37 -10.21
CA ASP A 164 23.45 2.51 -10.03
C ASP A 164 23.39 1.26 -10.91
N LEU A 165 22.18 0.80 -11.23
CA LEU A 165 21.94 -0.28 -12.20
C LEU A 165 21.94 0.20 -13.67
N GLY A 166 22.29 1.45 -13.94
CA GLY A 166 22.44 2.01 -15.28
C GLY A 166 21.17 2.53 -15.91
N MET A 167 20.08 2.70 -15.14
CA MET A 167 18.85 3.32 -15.64
C MET A 167 19.06 4.82 -15.87
N LYS A 168 18.44 5.36 -16.90
CA LYS A 168 18.50 6.81 -17.16
C LYS A 168 17.51 7.56 -16.25
N SER A 169 17.92 8.77 -15.83
CA SER A 169 17.09 9.60 -14.93
C SER A 169 15.73 9.97 -15.50
N ASP A 170 15.62 10.15 -16.82
CA ASP A 170 14.38 10.44 -17.52
C ASP A 170 13.34 9.31 -17.47
N THR A 171 13.81 8.05 -17.40
CA THR A 171 12.92 6.88 -17.25
C THR A 171 12.30 6.74 -15.87
N LEU A 172 12.77 7.51 -14.88
CA LEU A 172 12.31 7.47 -13.49
C LEU A 172 11.29 8.58 -13.13
N VAL A 173 10.98 9.48 -14.08
CA VAL A 173 10.15 10.67 -13.83
C VAL A 173 8.65 10.35 -13.75
N TRP A 174 8.19 9.29 -14.40
CA TRP A 174 6.74 9.04 -14.56
C TRP A 174 6.01 8.57 -13.29
N GLN A 175 6.72 8.22 -12.22
CA GLN A 175 6.14 7.74 -10.98
C GLN A 175 5.29 8.77 -10.24
N ASN A 176 5.56 10.06 -10.45
CA ASN A 176 4.85 11.17 -9.83
C ASN A 176 3.95 11.92 -10.81
N ALA A 177 3.82 11.45 -12.06
CA ALA A 177 2.89 12.06 -12.99
C ALA A 177 1.46 11.71 -12.57
N SER A 178 0.71 12.71 -12.15
CA SER A 178 -0.73 12.58 -11.97
C SER A 178 -1.34 12.23 -13.33
N VAL A 179 -1.73 10.97 -13.48
CA VAL A 179 -2.41 10.52 -14.71
C VAL A 179 -3.84 11.03 -14.64
N THR A 180 -4.24 11.87 -15.56
CA THR A 180 -5.63 12.33 -15.70
C THR A 180 -6.49 11.21 -16.30
N ALA A 181 -7.80 11.21 -16.03
CA ALA A 181 -8.74 10.27 -16.63
C ALA A 181 -8.63 10.22 -18.16
N ALA A 182 -8.43 11.38 -18.81
CA ALA A 182 -8.26 11.49 -20.27
C ALA A 182 -6.96 10.87 -20.79
N GLU A 183 -5.88 10.86 -19.98
CA GLU A 183 -4.63 10.18 -20.34
C GLU A 183 -4.75 8.67 -20.13
N LEU A 184 -5.56 8.25 -19.16
CA LEU A 184 -5.87 6.85 -18.92
C LEU A 184 -6.66 6.25 -20.08
N ASP A 185 -7.71 6.94 -20.54
CA ASP A 185 -8.52 6.52 -21.70
C ASP A 185 -7.65 6.32 -22.96
N LYS A 186 -6.75 7.25 -23.24
CA LYS A 186 -5.81 7.15 -24.38
C LYS A 186 -4.83 5.97 -24.27
N LYS A 187 -4.44 5.58 -23.06
CA LYS A 187 -3.46 4.51 -22.83
C LYS A 187 -4.09 3.12 -22.70
N LEU A 188 -5.31 3.03 -22.19
CA LEU A 188 -5.99 1.77 -21.95
C LEU A 188 -6.89 1.31 -23.08
N LEU A 189 -7.35 2.24 -23.93
CA LEU A 189 -8.25 1.97 -25.05
C LEU A 189 -7.70 2.63 -26.32
N PRO A 190 -6.49 2.26 -26.79
CA PRO A 190 -5.92 2.92 -27.96
C PRO A 190 -6.73 2.71 -29.25
N ASP A 191 -7.59 1.70 -29.35
CA ASP A 191 -8.30 1.32 -30.56
C ASP A 191 -9.68 0.69 -30.30
N ALA A 192 -10.39 1.12 -29.27
CA ALA A 192 -11.78 0.72 -29.13
C ALA A 192 -12.61 1.49 -30.16
N GLU A 193 -12.83 0.91 -31.33
CA GLU A 193 -13.93 1.31 -32.20
C GLU A 193 -15.25 1.04 -31.47
N TYR A 194 -16.02 2.09 -31.22
CA TYR A 194 -17.39 2.02 -30.75
C TYR A 194 -18.33 1.69 -31.90
#